data_2212f0dd1c347d3cebded782638c562d
#
_entry.id   2212f0dd1c347d3cebded782638c562d
#
_cell.length_a   1.000
_cell.length_b   1.000
_cell.length_c   1.000
_cell.angle_alpha   90.00
_cell.angle_beta   90.00
_cell.angle_gamma   90.00
#
_symmetry.space_group_name_H-M   'P 1'
#
loop_
_entity.id
_entity.type
_entity.pdbx_description
1 polymer ?
#
loop_
_entity_poly.entity_id
_entity_poly.type
_entity_poly.pdbx_seq_one_letter_code
_entity_poly.pdbx_strand_id
1 'polypeptide(L)'
;MDIIIACNKQLPIRYYPNEGVWVRRGSHFSDRTLPFFVEIEVTNHIACVCEYIVGIERHYKTFEMEVIVKNEQWQQVLIENLPYGHHINGRIYIVK
;
A
#
# COMPACT_ATOMS: atom_id res chain seq x y z
N MET A 1 10.76 -5.37 6.01
CA MET A 1 10.32 -3.97 6.17
C MET A 1 8.88 -3.84 5.77
N ASP A 2 8.12 -3.11 6.53
CA ASP A 2 6.69 -3.04 6.33
C ASP A 2 6.28 -1.80 5.54
N ILE A 3 5.31 -2.01 4.66
CA ILE A 3 4.60 -0.95 3.97
C ILE A 3 3.21 -0.92 4.57
N ILE A 4 2.69 0.27 4.83
CA ILE A 4 1.35 0.44 5.37
C ILE A 4 0.47 1.07 4.32
N ILE A 5 -0.67 0.47 4.06
CA ILE A 5 -1.70 1.03 3.19
C ILE A 5 -2.94 1.31 4.03
N ALA A 6 -3.35 2.56 4.06
CA ALA A 6 -4.59 2.99 4.69
C ALA A 6 -5.59 3.41 3.62
N CYS A 7 -6.87 3.20 3.88
CA CYS A 7 -7.91 3.47 2.89
C CYS A 7 -9.22 3.81 3.61
N ASN A 8 -10.10 4.55 2.93
CA ASN A 8 -11.46 4.77 3.41
C ASN A 8 -12.40 3.61 3.09
N LYS A 9 -11.93 2.63 2.33
CA LYS A 9 -12.62 1.38 2.02
C LYS A 9 -11.89 0.22 2.64
N GLN A 10 -12.60 -0.88 2.91
CA GLN A 10 -12.01 -2.06 3.50
C GLN A 10 -11.00 -2.71 2.56
N LEU A 11 -9.85 -3.09 3.10
CA LEU A 11 -8.76 -3.69 2.35
C LEU A 11 -8.70 -5.20 2.62
N PRO A 12 -8.59 -6.05 1.58
CA PRO A 12 -8.50 -7.50 1.78
C PRO A 12 -7.13 -7.94 2.30
N ILE A 13 -7.14 -9.07 3.00
CA ILE A 13 -5.92 -9.76 3.42
C ILE A 13 -5.49 -10.67 2.27
N ARG A 14 -4.20 -10.68 1.94
CA ARG A 14 -3.64 -11.54 0.90
C ARG A 14 -2.28 -12.08 1.28
N TYR A 15 -1.93 -13.21 0.67
CA TYR A 15 -0.63 -13.82 0.81
C TYR A 15 -0.10 -14.25 -0.55
N TYR A 16 1.12 -13.83 -0.84
CA TYR A 16 1.81 -14.15 -2.10
C TYR A 16 3.01 -15.04 -1.77
N PRO A 17 2.83 -16.38 -1.69
CA PRO A 17 3.87 -17.27 -1.14
C PRO A 17 5.15 -17.32 -1.99
N ASN A 18 5.04 -17.22 -3.30
CA ASN A 18 6.20 -17.30 -4.19
C ASN A 18 7.09 -16.05 -4.12
N GLU A 19 6.50 -14.91 -3.74
CA GLU A 19 7.17 -13.62 -3.69
C GLU A 19 7.56 -13.19 -2.28
N GLY A 20 7.15 -13.94 -1.25
CA GLY A 20 7.42 -13.58 0.12
C GLY A 20 6.74 -12.29 0.57
N VAL A 21 5.55 -12.03 0.06
CA VAL A 21 4.77 -10.85 0.40
C VAL A 21 3.52 -11.27 1.16
N TRP A 22 3.30 -10.64 2.29
CA TRP A 22 2.18 -10.94 3.16
C TRP A 22 1.42 -9.67 3.50
N VAL A 23 0.16 -9.59 3.08
CA VAL A 23 -0.75 -8.49 3.41
C VAL A 23 -1.61 -8.94 4.58
N ARG A 24 -1.50 -8.26 5.71
CA ARG A 24 -2.21 -8.62 6.94
C ARG A 24 -2.84 -7.40 7.60
N ARG A 25 -3.81 -7.64 8.50
CA ARG A 25 -4.38 -6.57 9.31
C ARG A 25 -3.30 -5.99 10.22
N GLY A 26 -3.20 -4.67 10.24
CA GLY A 26 -2.32 -4.00 11.16
C GLY A 26 -2.87 -4.03 12.57
N SER A 27 -1.99 -4.21 13.56
CA SER A 27 -2.38 -4.22 14.97
C SER A 27 -2.51 -2.81 15.53
N HIS A 28 -1.61 -1.92 15.16
CA HIS A 28 -1.60 -0.54 15.63
C HIS A 28 -0.76 0.34 14.71
N PHE A 29 -1.34 1.48 14.31
CA PHE A 29 -0.61 2.50 13.57
C PHE A 29 -1.29 3.84 13.78
N SER A 30 -0.60 4.75 14.49
CA SER A 30 -1.18 6.01 14.97
C SER A 30 -1.15 7.15 13.97
N ASP A 31 -0.32 7.08 12.94
CA ASP A 31 -0.15 8.18 11.96
C ASP A 31 -1.15 8.14 10.81
N ARG A 32 -1.99 7.11 10.75
CA ARG A 32 -2.97 7.02 9.69
C ARG A 32 -4.14 7.98 9.93
N THR A 33 -4.66 8.53 8.85
CA THR A 33 -5.86 9.37 8.87
C THR A 33 -7.09 8.63 8.37
N LEU A 34 -6.91 7.50 7.70
CA LEU A 34 -8.00 6.72 7.11
C LEU A 34 -8.34 5.50 7.98
N PRO A 35 -9.62 5.06 8.00
CA PRO A 35 -10.10 4.12 9.01
C PRO A 35 -9.63 2.67 8.84
N PHE A 36 -9.38 2.22 7.60
CA PHE A 36 -8.96 0.84 7.35
C PHE A 36 -7.51 0.82 6.94
N PHE A 37 -6.73 -0.14 7.46
CA PHE A 37 -5.36 -0.27 7.03
C PHE A 37 -4.86 -1.71 7.09
N VAL A 38 -3.88 -2.00 6.25
CA VAL A 38 -3.14 -3.26 6.24
C VAL A 38 -1.65 -2.97 6.32
N GLU A 39 -0.91 -3.90 6.90
CA GLU A 39 0.55 -3.90 6.86
C GLU A 39 0.98 -4.93 5.83
N ILE A 40 1.94 -4.55 4.98
CA ILE A 40 2.49 -5.45 3.99
C ILE A 40 3.94 -5.71 4.36
N GLU A 41 4.23 -6.96 4.70
CA GLU A 41 5.58 -7.43 4.93
C GLU A 41 6.17 -7.88 3.60
N VAL A 42 7.24 -7.22 3.17
CA VAL A 42 7.89 -7.47 1.88
C VAL A 42 9.32 -7.90 2.12
N THR A 43 9.70 -9.05 1.57
CA THR A 43 11.08 -9.52 1.66
C THR A 43 11.86 -9.26 0.38
N ASN A 44 11.29 -9.58 -0.80
CA ASN A 44 12.01 -9.53 -2.06
C ASN A 44 11.29 -8.81 -3.21
N HIS A 45 9.96 -8.81 -3.24
CA HIS A 45 9.21 -8.38 -4.43
C HIS A 45 8.20 -7.28 -4.12
N ILE A 46 8.62 -6.05 -4.31
CA ILE A 46 7.73 -4.90 -4.14
C ILE A 46 6.66 -4.82 -5.25
N ALA A 47 6.88 -5.49 -6.37
CA ALA A 47 5.91 -5.50 -7.46
C ALA A 47 4.53 -6.01 -7.02
N CYS A 48 4.50 -6.95 -6.07
CA CYS A 48 3.23 -7.45 -5.52
C CYS A 48 2.45 -6.37 -4.77
N VAL A 49 3.13 -5.40 -4.20
CA VAL A 49 2.48 -4.25 -3.54
C VAL A 49 1.76 -3.42 -4.59
N CYS A 50 2.39 -3.18 -5.74
CA CYS A 50 1.77 -2.45 -6.85
C CYS A 50 0.56 -3.21 -7.39
N GLU A 51 0.66 -4.54 -7.53
CA GLU A 51 -0.47 -5.37 -7.96
C GLU A 51 -1.63 -5.30 -6.98
N TYR A 52 -1.33 -5.32 -5.69
CA TYR A 52 -2.35 -5.20 -4.65
C TYR A 52 -3.09 -3.86 -4.77
N ILE A 53 -2.36 -2.76 -4.93
CA ILE A 53 -2.94 -1.42 -5.06
C ILE A 53 -3.80 -1.34 -6.33
N VAL A 54 -3.31 -1.85 -7.45
CA VAL A 54 -4.06 -1.88 -8.71
C VAL A 54 -5.34 -2.70 -8.54
N GLY A 55 -5.28 -3.80 -7.80
CA GLY A 55 -6.47 -4.61 -7.48
C GLY A 55 -7.53 -3.82 -6.72
N ILE A 56 -7.13 -2.98 -5.76
CA ILE A 56 -8.05 -2.11 -5.03
C ILE A 56 -8.68 -1.08 -5.98
N GLU A 57 -7.89 -0.49 -6.86
CA GLU A 57 -8.40 0.48 -7.84
C GLU A 57 -9.45 -0.12 -8.77
N ARG A 58 -9.29 -1.38 -9.14
CA ARG A 58 -10.25 -2.09 -9.99
C ARG A 58 -11.53 -2.46 -9.24
N HIS A 59 -11.39 -2.69 -7.92
CA HIS A 59 -12.51 -3.13 -7.09
C HIS A 59 -13.43 -1.98 -6.68
N TYR A 60 -12.88 -0.83 -6.35
CA TYR A 60 -13.67 0.32 -5.90
C TYR A 60 -13.73 1.41 -6.97
N LYS A 61 -14.92 1.94 -7.21
CA LYS A 61 -15.11 3.06 -8.14
C LYS A 61 -14.52 4.35 -7.62
N THR A 62 -14.64 4.57 -6.31
CA THR A 62 -14.11 5.74 -5.62
C THR A 62 -13.45 5.30 -4.33
N PHE A 63 -12.32 5.91 -4.01
CA PHE A 63 -11.62 5.64 -2.76
C PHE A 63 -10.56 6.71 -2.49
N GLU A 64 -10.13 6.78 -1.23
CA GLU A 64 -8.95 7.53 -0.83
C GLU A 64 -7.97 6.55 -0.18
N MET A 65 -6.73 6.58 -0.60
CA MET A 65 -5.69 5.67 -0.15
C MET A 65 -4.43 6.42 0.20
N GLU A 66 -3.75 5.97 1.25
CA GLU A 66 -2.46 6.47 1.68
C GLU A 66 -1.51 5.28 1.78
N VAL A 67 -0.38 5.36 1.08
CA VAL A 67 0.66 4.34 1.12
C VAL A 67 1.87 4.92 1.83
N ILE A 68 2.30 4.29 2.92
CA ILE A 68 3.39 4.76 3.76
C ILE A 68 4.56 3.80 3.61
N VAL A 69 5.68 4.33 3.14
CA VAL A 69 6.90 3.56 2.86
C VAL A 69 8.09 4.30 3.42
N LYS A 70 8.82 3.67 4.33
CA LYS A 70 10.00 4.28 4.95
C LYS A 70 11.28 4.04 4.16
N ASN A 71 11.36 2.97 3.39
CA ASN A 71 12.52 2.64 2.58
C ASN A 71 12.54 3.45 1.29
N GLU A 72 13.58 4.25 1.08
CA GLU A 72 13.68 5.15 -0.07
C GLU A 72 13.72 4.41 -1.42
N GLN A 73 14.37 3.27 -1.48
CA GLN A 73 14.42 2.48 -2.71
C GLN A 73 13.03 1.97 -3.09
N TRP A 74 12.26 1.53 -2.10
CA TRP A 74 10.90 1.07 -2.33
C TRP A 74 9.95 2.21 -2.66
N GLN A 75 10.16 3.38 -2.05
CA GLN A 75 9.42 4.58 -2.43
C GLN A 75 9.60 4.86 -3.92
N GLN A 76 10.83 4.80 -4.40
CA GLN A 76 11.13 5.07 -5.81
C GLN A 76 10.44 4.08 -6.74
N VAL A 77 10.47 2.78 -6.39
CA VAL A 77 9.79 1.75 -7.18
C VAL A 77 8.28 2.01 -7.23
N LEU A 78 7.68 2.34 -6.10
CA LEU A 78 6.25 2.63 -6.04
C LEU A 78 5.89 3.89 -6.83
N ILE A 79 6.69 4.95 -6.75
CA ILE A 79 6.49 6.17 -7.51
C ILE A 79 6.50 5.88 -9.02
N GLU A 80 7.47 5.09 -9.47
CA GLU A 80 7.59 4.72 -10.88
C GLU A 80 6.41 3.89 -11.40
N ASN A 81 5.86 3.03 -10.53
CA ASN A 81 4.75 2.15 -10.89
C ASN A 81 3.38 2.74 -10.59
N LEU A 82 3.31 3.81 -9.81
CA LEU A 82 2.06 4.49 -9.43
C LEU A 82 2.16 5.99 -9.72
N PRO A 83 2.35 6.39 -10.99
CA PRO A 83 2.66 7.78 -11.34
C PRO A 83 1.51 8.76 -11.10
N TYR A 84 0.30 8.25 -10.89
CA TYR A 84 -0.88 9.07 -10.62
C TYR A 84 -1.03 9.43 -9.13
N GLY A 85 -0.17 8.89 -8.26
CA GLY A 85 -0.18 9.22 -6.84
C GLY A 85 0.56 10.52 -6.53
N HIS A 86 0.12 11.25 -5.51
CA HIS A 86 0.84 12.39 -4.97
C HIS A 86 1.85 11.90 -3.93
N HIS A 87 3.12 12.21 -4.14
CA HIS A 87 4.19 11.77 -3.25
C HIS A 87 4.68 12.93 -2.38
N ILE A 88 4.56 12.78 -1.06
CA ILE A 88 5.01 13.77 -0.07
C ILE A 88 5.63 13.04 1.12
N ASN A 89 6.92 13.30 1.42
CA ASN A 89 7.59 12.81 2.64
C ASN A 89 7.39 11.31 2.92
N GLY A 90 7.64 10.47 1.93
CA GLY A 90 7.52 9.02 2.10
C GLY A 90 6.10 8.48 2.08
N ARG A 91 5.13 9.31 1.75
CA ARG A 91 3.74 8.91 1.63
C ARG A 91 3.24 9.13 0.21
N ILE A 92 2.44 8.20 -0.27
CA ILE A 92 1.79 8.30 -1.58
C ILE A 92 0.29 8.37 -1.36
N TYR A 93 -0.33 9.43 -1.84
CA TYR A 93 -1.77 9.62 -1.73
C TYR A 93 -2.43 9.34 -3.07
N ILE A 94 -3.42 8.47 -3.08
CA ILE A 94 -4.18 8.10 -4.28
C ILE A 94 -5.64 8.39 -4.01
N VAL A 95 -6.22 9.24 -4.85
CA VAL A 95 -7.64 9.58 -4.78
C VAL A 95 -8.28 9.25 -6.11
N LYS A 96 -9.37 8.53 -6.04
CA LYS A 96 -10.11 8.15 -7.24
C LYS A 96 -11.58 8.53 -7.13
#